data_f245598aed59dd48e8912b41f4e9e6ca
#
_entry.id   f245598aed59dd48e8912b41f4e9e6ca
#
_cell.length_a   1.000
_cell.length_b   1.000
_cell.length_c   1.000
_cell.angle_alpha   90.00
_cell.angle_beta   90.00
_cell.angle_gamma   90.00
#
_symmetry.space_group_name_H-M   'P 1'
#
loop_
_entity.id
_entity.type
_entity.pdbx_description
1 polymer ?
#
loop_
_entity_poly.entity_id
_entity_poly.type
_entity_poly.pdbx_seq_one_letter_code
_entity_poly.pdbx_strand_id
1 'polypeptide(L)'
;MYICFMKQNSQLFKGSLNTIILKLLTENDKMYGYEITKKVKEISSGNLELTEGALYPALHKLEADGMLDVTIENIGNRNRKYYTLTKKGKKETTFKLNEVADFINQMQQILNLKPAHNGTK
;
A
#
# COMPACT_ATOMS: atom_id res chain seq x y z
N MET A 1 25.93 5.86 -7.25
CA MET A 1 25.32 5.80 -6.62
C MET A 1 24.45 4.82 -6.61
N TYR A 2 23.88 4.81 -6.12
CA TYR A 2 23.17 3.86 -5.89
C TYR A 2 21.78 4.12 -6.04
N ILE A 3 21.15 3.31 -6.50
CA ILE A 3 19.79 3.48 -6.70
C ILE A 3 19.08 3.50 -5.43
N CYS A 4 18.26 4.47 -5.24
CA CYS A 4 17.56 4.61 -4.01
C CYS A 4 16.21 4.01 -4.02
N PHE A 5 15.74 3.50 -5.16
CA PHE A 5 14.40 2.98 -5.15
C PHE A 5 14.39 1.52 -4.75
N MET A 6 13.27 1.11 -4.18
CA MET A 6 13.09 -0.24 -3.74
C MET A 6 12.31 -0.99 -4.78
N LYS A 7 12.81 -2.16 -5.16
CA LYS A 7 12.12 -2.95 -6.17
C LYS A 7 10.97 -3.70 -5.54
N GLN A 8 9.96 -4.00 -6.34
CA GLN A 8 8.78 -4.68 -5.82
C GLN A 8 9.08 -6.07 -5.29
N ASN A 9 10.24 -6.65 -5.61
CA ASN A 9 10.58 -7.94 -5.06
C ASN A 9 11.40 -7.84 -3.78
N SER A 10 11.61 -6.63 -3.27
CA SER A 10 12.25 -6.47 -1.98
C SER A 10 11.39 -7.08 -0.89
N GLN A 11 12.04 -7.76 0.07
CA GLN A 11 11.29 -8.34 1.18
C GLN A 11 10.58 -7.27 2.01
N LEU A 12 11.25 -6.15 2.18
CA LEU A 12 10.63 -5.06 2.94
C LEU A 12 9.39 -4.53 2.26
N PHE A 13 9.47 -4.34 0.95
CA PHE A 13 8.32 -3.83 0.21
C PHE A 13 7.20 -4.86 0.21
N LYS A 14 7.51 -6.11 -0.05
CA LYS A 14 6.49 -7.17 -0.04
C LYS A 14 5.81 -7.29 1.30
N GLY A 15 6.57 -7.16 2.38
CA GLY A 15 6.01 -7.26 3.71
C GLY A 15 5.10 -6.10 4.06
N SER A 16 5.24 -4.98 3.35
CA SER A 16 4.45 -3.78 3.62
C SER A 16 3.30 -3.58 2.65
N LEU A 17 3.20 -4.42 1.63
CA LEU A 17 2.28 -4.16 0.53
C LEU A 17 0.82 -4.10 0.99
N ASN A 18 0.40 -5.05 1.80
CA ASN A 18 -0.98 -5.05 2.28
C ASN A 18 -1.31 -3.78 3.05
N THR A 19 -0.37 -3.33 3.89
CA THR A 19 -0.57 -2.11 4.66
C THR A 19 -0.68 -0.90 3.75
N ILE A 20 0.14 -0.86 2.71
CA ILE A 20 0.11 0.23 1.74
C ILE A 20 -1.25 0.29 1.05
N ILE A 21 -1.74 -0.86 0.58
CA ILE A 21 -3.03 -0.92 -0.10
C ILE A 21 -4.16 -0.45 0.83
N LEU A 22 -4.16 -0.96 2.06
CA LEU A 22 -5.20 -0.60 3.02
C LEU A 22 -5.18 0.90 3.31
N LYS A 23 -3.98 1.47 3.45
CA LYS A 23 -3.87 2.90 3.72
C LYS A 23 -4.39 3.75 2.56
N LEU A 24 -4.06 3.36 1.34
CA LEU A 24 -4.54 4.09 0.17
C LEU A 24 -6.06 4.07 0.10
N LEU A 25 -6.67 2.93 0.44
CA LEU A 25 -8.12 2.82 0.38
C LEU A 25 -8.80 3.49 1.57
N THR A 26 -8.03 3.85 2.60
CA THR A 26 -8.56 4.68 3.67
C THR A 26 -8.75 6.12 3.19
N GLU A 27 -7.85 6.57 2.34
CA GLU A 27 -7.86 7.96 1.89
C GLU A 27 -8.65 8.16 0.60
N ASN A 28 -8.96 7.08 -0.09
CA ASN A 28 -9.70 7.13 -1.34
C ASN A 28 -10.85 6.16 -1.27
N ASP A 29 -12.04 6.66 -1.51
CA ASP A 29 -13.25 5.87 -1.34
C ASP A 29 -13.19 4.54 -2.05
N LYS A 30 -12.76 4.56 -3.30
CA LYS A 30 -12.58 3.34 -4.07
C LYS A 30 -11.46 3.58 -5.07
N MET A 31 -10.75 2.52 -5.39
CA MET A 31 -9.67 2.60 -6.38
C MET A 31 -9.65 1.34 -7.20
N TYR A 32 -9.28 1.47 -8.48
CA TYR A 32 -9.00 0.29 -9.28
C TYR A 32 -7.49 0.09 -9.35
N GLY A 33 -7.09 -1.09 -9.83
CA GLY A 33 -5.69 -1.50 -9.72
C GLY A 33 -4.69 -0.50 -10.25
N TYR A 34 -4.95 0.03 -11.46
CA TYR A 34 -4.02 1.00 -12.04
C TYR A 34 -3.85 2.24 -11.17
N GLU A 35 -4.94 2.70 -10.56
CA GLU A 35 -4.86 3.88 -9.69
C GLU A 35 -3.97 3.61 -8.48
N ILE A 36 -4.03 2.40 -7.96
CA ILE A 36 -3.20 2.04 -6.82
C ILE A 36 -1.73 2.07 -7.21
N THR A 37 -1.38 1.46 -8.34
CA THR A 37 0.02 1.47 -8.77
C THR A 37 0.51 2.89 -9.03
N LYS A 38 -0.33 3.69 -9.64
CA LYS A 38 0.03 5.07 -9.96
C LYS A 38 0.24 5.87 -8.68
N LYS A 39 -0.64 5.69 -7.70
CA LYS A 39 -0.55 6.44 -6.45
C LYS A 39 0.71 6.07 -5.68
N VAL A 40 1.07 4.79 -5.63
CA VAL A 40 2.29 4.35 -4.97
C VAL A 40 3.49 5.03 -5.60
N LYS A 41 3.52 5.07 -6.93
CA LYS A 41 4.62 5.70 -7.62
C LYS A 41 4.68 7.19 -7.32
N GLU A 42 3.54 7.87 -7.33
CA GLU A 42 3.50 9.31 -7.05
C GLU A 42 3.96 9.64 -5.64
N ILE A 43 3.42 8.93 -4.65
CA ILE A 43 3.75 9.22 -3.27
C ILE A 43 5.22 8.97 -2.97
N SER A 44 5.79 7.95 -3.59
CA SER A 44 7.19 7.61 -3.36
C SER A 44 8.14 8.37 -4.27
N SER A 45 7.64 9.33 -5.04
CA SER A 45 8.43 10.10 -6.00
C SER A 45 9.16 9.20 -6.99
N GLY A 46 8.48 8.14 -7.40
CA GLY A 46 9.02 7.19 -8.36
C GLY A 46 9.95 6.14 -7.78
N ASN A 47 10.21 6.21 -6.48
CA ASN A 47 11.16 5.27 -5.87
C ASN A 47 10.59 3.87 -5.66
N LEU A 48 9.28 3.75 -5.56
CA LEU A 48 8.63 2.46 -5.46
C LEU A 48 7.77 2.23 -6.67
N GLU A 49 7.91 1.06 -7.27
CA GLU A 49 7.09 0.67 -8.40
C GLU A 49 6.38 -0.62 -8.07
N LEU A 50 5.07 -0.59 -8.14
CA LEU A 50 4.24 -1.74 -7.86
C LEU A 50 3.72 -2.28 -9.18
N THR A 51 4.10 -3.49 -9.51
CA THR A 51 3.62 -4.12 -10.75
C THR A 51 2.27 -4.74 -10.52
N GLU A 52 1.55 -4.97 -11.61
CA GLU A 52 0.28 -5.65 -11.52
C GLU A 52 0.45 -7.08 -11.02
N GLY A 53 1.57 -7.72 -11.38
CA GLY A 53 1.85 -9.08 -10.92
C GLY A 53 1.98 -9.19 -9.41
N ALA A 54 2.43 -8.13 -8.75
CA ALA A 54 2.50 -8.11 -7.29
C ALA A 54 1.20 -7.63 -6.68
N LEU A 55 0.52 -6.70 -7.35
CA LEU A 55 -0.66 -6.07 -6.80
C LEU A 55 -1.86 -7.01 -6.73
N TYR A 56 -2.18 -7.69 -7.84
CA TYR A 56 -3.43 -8.42 -7.89
C TYR A 56 -3.50 -9.61 -6.93
N PRO A 57 -2.44 -10.37 -6.73
CA PRO A 57 -2.49 -11.40 -5.68
C PRO A 57 -2.76 -10.82 -4.29
N ALA A 58 -2.19 -9.65 -4.00
CA ALA A 58 -2.41 -9.00 -2.71
C ALA A 58 -3.86 -8.55 -2.57
N LEU A 59 -4.42 -7.96 -3.64
CA LEU A 59 -5.82 -7.54 -3.62
C LEU A 59 -6.75 -8.73 -3.43
N HIS A 60 -6.48 -9.82 -4.14
CA HIS A 60 -7.31 -11.01 -4.03
C HIS A 60 -7.27 -11.59 -2.62
N LYS A 61 -6.10 -11.60 -2.01
CA LYS A 61 -5.99 -12.11 -0.66
C LYS A 61 -6.71 -11.23 0.34
N LEU A 62 -6.58 -9.92 0.21
CA LEU A 62 -7.28 -9.00 1.09
C LEU A 62 -8.79 -9.12 0.94
N GLU A 63 -9.26 -9.34 -0.29
CA GLU A 63 -10.67 -9.57 -0.52
C GLU A 63 -11.12 -10.87 0.12
N ALA A 64 -10.35 -11.94 -0.05
CA ALA A 64 -10.66 -13.24 0.53
C ALA A 64 -10.69 -13.18 2.04
N ASP A 65 -9.84 -12.34 2.64
CA ASP A 65 -9.79 -12.19 4.08
C ASP A 65 -10.87 -11.25 4.61
N GLY A 66 -11.73 -10.74 3.74
CA GLY A 66 -12.83 -9.88 4.17
C GLY A 66 -12.47 -8.43 4.40
N MET A 67 -11.28 -8.01 3.98
CA MET A 67 -10.83 -6.63 4.17
C MET A 67 -11.31 -5.71 3.08
N LEU A 68 -11.55 -6.24 1.89
CA LEU A 68 -11.96 -5.46 0.73
C LEU A 68 -13.22 -6.01 0.11
N ASP A 69 -14.05 -5.10 -0.42
CA ASP A 69 -15.15 -5.44 -1.30
C ASP A 69 -14.78 -5.02 -2.71
N VAL A 70 -15.38 -5.69 -3.68
CA VAL A 70 -15.16 -5.40 -5.08
C VAL A 70 -16.47 -4.95 -5.72
N THR A 71 -16.42 -3.87 -6.47
CA THR A 71 -17.54 -3.41 -7.26
C THR A 71 -17.06 -3.32 -8.70
N ILE A 72 -17.88 -3.83 -9.61
CA ILE A 72 -17.56 -3.76 -11.04
C ILE A 72 -18.37 -2.63 -11.65
N GLU A 73 -17.69 -1.70 -12.30
CA GLU A 73 -18.34 -0.59 -12.97
C GLU A 73 -18.05 -0.65 -14.46
N ASN A 74 -19.06 -0.34 -15.23
CA ASN A 74 -18.92 -0.30 -16.68
C ASN A 74 -18.58 1.13 -17.08
N ILE A 75 -17.38 1.32 -17.60
CA ILE A 75 -16.91 2.62 -18.04
C ILE A 75 -16.68 2.53 -19.54
N GLY A 76 -17.57 3.14 -20.30
CA GLY A 76 -17.52 3.00 -21.75
C GLY A 76 -17.78 1.55 -22.13
N ASN A 77 -16.85 0.94 -22.83
CA ASN A 77 -16.98 -0.46 -23.23
C ASN A 77 -16.16 -1.40 -22.37
N ARG A 78 -15.74 -0.94 -21.20
CA ARG A 78 -14.89 -1.75 -20.35
C ARG A 78 -15.49 -1.91 -18.97
N ASN A 79 -15.30 -3.08 -18.39
CA ASN A 79 -15.63 -3.31 -17.01
C ASN A 79 -14.39 -3.03 -16.17
N ARG A 80 -14.57 -2.32 -15.07
CA ARG A 80 -13.48 -1.95 -14.21
C ARG A 80 -13.79 -2.36 -12.80
N LYS A 81 -12.86 -3.07 -12.17
CA LYS A 81 -13.03 -3.50 -10.79
C LYS A 81 -12.52 -2.43 -9.83
N TYR A 82 -13.41 -1.98 -8.98
CA TYR A 82 -13.04 -1.04 -7.92
C TYR A 82 -13.01 -1.77 -6.59
N TYR A 83 -12.05 -1.42 -5.77
CA TYR A 83 -11.88 -2.01 -4.45
C TYR A 83 -12.18 -0.96 -3.38
N THR A 84 -12.88 -1.36 -2.33
CA THR A 84 -13.21 -0.50 -1.20
C THR A 84 -12.94 -1.25 0.08
N LEU A 85 -12.71 -0.49 1.17
CA LEU A 85 -12.51 -1.13 2.46
C LEU A 85 -13.84 -1.54 3.07
N THR A 86 -13.86 -2.75 3.64
CA THR A 86 -14.99 -3.15 4.49
C THR A 86 -14.78 -2.55 5.87
N LYS A 87 -15.77 -2.74 6.75
CA LYS A 87 -15.61 -2.35 8.16
C LYS A 87 -14.40 -3.05 8.78
N LYS A 88 -14.28 -4.34 8.49
CA LYS A 88 -13.15 -5.12 8.98
C LYS A 88 -11.84 -4.55 8.45
N GLY A 89 -11.82 -4.18 7.16
CA GLY A 89 -10.64 -3.58 6.56
C GLY A 89 -10.25 -2.28 7.22
N LYS A 90 -11.23 -1.46 7.58
CA LYS A 90 -10.93 -0.19 8.25
C LYS A 90 -10.29 -0.41 9.61
N LYS A 91 -10.81 -1.36 10.37
CA LYS A 91 -10.21 -1.71 11.67
C LYS A 91 -8.81 -2.24 11.51
N GLU A 92 -8.64 -3.12 10.53
CA GLU A 92 -7.34 -3.71 10.28
C GLU A 92 -6.32 -2.66 9.87
N THR A 93 -6.76 -1.68 9.09
CA THR A 93 -5.86 -0.60 8.67
C THR A 93 -5.31 0.15 9.88
N THR A 94 -6.19 0.53 10.81
CA THR A 94 -5.76 1.23 12.00
C THR A 94 -4.77 0.40 12.80
N PHE A 95 -5.08 -0.88 12.98
CA PHE A 95 -4.20 -1.77 13.72
C PHE A 95 -2.84 -1.90 13.05
N LYS A 96 -2.83 -2.11 11.74
CA LYS A 96 -1.59 -2.28 11.00
C LYS A 96 -0.74 -1.01 11.00
N LEU A 97 -1.36 0.15 10.88
CA LEU A 97 -0.60 1.39 10.89
C LEU A 97 0.06 1.61 12.22
N ASN A 98 -0.62 1.30 13.32
CA ASN A 98 -0.02 1.40 14.64
C ASN A 98 1.13 0.42 14.79
N GLU A 99 0.94 -0.80 14.29
CA GLU A 99 1.96 -1.82 14.35
C GLU A 99 3.22 -1.40 13.59
N VAL A 100 3.03 -0.85 12.41
CA VAL A 100 4.16 -0.40 11.58
C VAL A 100 4.86 0.79 12.23
N ALA A 101 4.10 1.72 12.79
CA ALA A 101 4.70 2.88 13.46
C ALA A 101 5.57 2.43 14.63
N ASP A 102 5.06 1.49 15.42
CA ASP A 102 5.83 0.96 16.55
C ASP A 102 7.09 0.25 16.05
N PHE A 103 6.95 -0.53 14.99
CA PHE A 103 8.09 -1.26 14.44
C PHE A 103 9.17 -0.30 13.95
N ILE A 104 8.76 0.75 13.24
CA ILE A 104 9.72 1.74 12.75
C ILE A 104 10.47 2.38 13.91
N ASN A 105 9.72 2.76 14.95
CA ASN A 105 10.34 3.38 16.12
C ASN A 105 11.32 2.44 16.80
N GLN A 106 10.95 1.18 16.95
CA GLN A 106 11.82 0.19 17.56
C GLN A 106 13.08 -0.06 16.72
N MET A 107 12.91 -0.13 15.41
CA MET A 107 14.05 -0.35 14.53
C MET A 107 15.02 0.82 14.57
N GLN A 108 14.49 2.04 14.63
CA GLN A 108 15.35 3.20 14.73
C GLN A 108 16.22 3.14 15.99
N GLN A 109 15.64 2.70 17.09
CA GLN A 109 16.38 2.56 18.35
C GLN A 109 17.41 1.44 18.29
N ILE A 110 16.98 0.26 17.83
CA ILE A 110 17.86 -0.91 17.80
C ILE A 110 19.03 -0.70 16.86
N LEU A 111 18.75 -0.15 15.70
CA LEU A 111 19.76 0.02 14.66
C LEU A 111 20.47 1.36 14.76
N ASN A 112 20.06 2.19 15.70
CA ASN A 112 20.65 3.51 15.90
C ASN A 112 20.56 4.37 14.62
N LEU A 113 19.43 4.30 13.96
CA LEU A 113 19.20 5.09 12.77
C LEU A 113 18.56 6.41 13.11
N LYS A 114 18.87 7.42 12.32
CA LYS A 114 18.21 8.70 12.48
C LYS A 114 16.84 8.67 11.85
N PRO A 115 15.87 9.40 12.40
CA PRO A 115 14.57 9.49 11.74
C PRO A 115 14.71 10.01 10.33
N ALA A 116 13.78 9.65 9.49
CA ALA A 116 13.77 10.13 8.12
C ALA A 116 13.78 11.64 8.11
N HIS A 117 14.62 12.21 7.26
CA HIS A 117 14.75 13.63 7.18
C HIS A 117 13.77 14.19 6.17
N ASN A 118 13.02 15.15 6.58
CA ASN A 118 12.00 15.67 5.70
C ASN A 118 12.37 16.97 5.08
N GLY A 119 13.59 17.27 5.04
CA GLY A 119 13.99 18.51 4.43
C GLY A 119 13.70 19.73 5.24
N THR A 120 13.54 19.66 6.36
CA THR A 120 13.27 20.82 7.10
C THR A 120 14.21 21.33 7.85
N LYS A 121 14.18 21.18 7.84
CA LYS A 121 14.71 21.44 8.43
C LYS A 121 14.80 22.02 8.66
#